data_177c88999391a7517d6854b3bf4c88ca
#
_entry.id   177c88999391a7517d6854b3bf4c88ca
#
_cell.length_a   1.000
_cell.length_b   1.000
_cell.length_c   1.000
_cell.angle_alpha   90.00
_cell.angle_beta   90.00
_cell.angle_gamma   90.00
#
_symmetry.space_group_name_H-M   'P 1'
#
loop_
_entity.id
_entity.type
_entity.pdbx_description
1 polymer ?
#
loop_
_entity_poly.entity_id
_entity_poly.type
_entity_poly.pdbx_seq_one_letter_code
_entity_poly.pdbx_strand_id
1 'polypeptide(L)'
;KAALMEAGLFAFFVERPYAVTANPDATPKAIFVSAFDSNPLAANFEYVLQGQEKDFQTGLDALAKIAKTHLGICVCQKNPALTGAKNVTVTAFEGANPAGNVGVQINHIDPINKGEIVWTLGAEEVIFIGRLFNNGHVDFTRTVALAGSEVKAPAYTKLMVGAQLKDVFAGRVNTSEPVRYIN
;
A
#
# COMPACT_ATOMS: atom_id res chain seq x y z
N LYS A 1 -5.08 15.36 -9.28
CA LYS A 1 -4.58 14.43 -10.30
C LYS A 1 -3.32 14.97 -11.00
N ALA A 2 -3.33 16.20 -11.54
CA ALA A 2 -2.20 16.74 -12.31
C ALA A 2 -0.84 16.61 -11.60
N ALA A 3 -0.74 17.02 -10.34
CA ALA A 3 0.49 16.91 -9.57
C ALA A 3 0.96 15.45 -9.38
N LEU A 4 0.04 14.49 -9.24
CA LEU A 4 0.38 13.06 -9.15
C LEU A 4 0.88 12.50 -10.48
N MET A 5 0.35 12.99 -11.60
CA MET A 5 0.82 12.62 -12.94
C MET A 5 2.21 13.18 -13.20
N GLU A 6 2.42 14.46 -12.92
CA GLU A 6 3.71 15.13 -13.07
C GLU A 6 4.81 14.46 -12.22
N ALA A 7 4.45 14.05 -10.99
CA ALA A 7 5.35 13.36 -10.08
C ALA A 7 5.54 11.85 -10.38
N GLY A 8 4.84 11.29 -11.38
CA GLY A 8 4.88 9.86 -11.71
C GLY A 8 4.14 8.95 -10.72
N LEU A 9 3.54 9.51 -9.67
CA LEU A 9 2.83 8.73 -8.63
C LEU A 9 1.50 8.15 -9.12
N PHE A 10 0.93 8.70 -10.19
CA PHE A 10 -0.31 8.18 -10.73
C PHE A 10 -0.17 6.77 -11.32
N ALA A 11 1.04 6.34 -11.67
CA ALA A 11 1.33 4.99 -12.16
C ALA A 11 1.05 3.89 -11.14
N PHE A 12 0.96 4.22 -9.84
CA PHE A 12 0.61 3.26 -8.78
C PHE A 12 -0.89 3.00 -8.66
N PHE A 13 -1.74 3.79 -9.32
CA PHE A 13 -3.17 3.56 -9.30
C PHE A 13 -3.54 2.41 -10.23
N VAL A 14 -4.21 1.41 -9.68
CA VAL A 14 -4.70 0.23 -10.41
C VAL A 14 -6.21 0.33 -10.54
N GLU A 15 -6.71 0.26 -11.78
CA GLU A 15 -8.13 0.25 -12.09
C GLU A 15 -8.68 -1.18 -12.03
N ARG A 16 -9.75 -1.35 -11.28
CA ARG A 16 -10.49 -2.60 -11.17
C ARG A 16 -11.82 -2.50 -11.93
N PRO A 17 -12.30 -3.61 -12.49
CA PRO A 17 -11.97 -5.01 -12.17
C PRO A 17 -10.76 -5.59 -12.94
N TYR A 18 -10.26 -4.94 -13.97
CA TYR A 18 -9.28 -5.56 -14.89
C TYR A 18 -7.83 -5.52 -14.41
N ALA A 19 -7.54 -4.84 -13.29
CA ALA A 19 -6.20 -4.70 -12.72
C ALA A 19 -5.17 -4.10 -13.70
N VAL A 20 -5.60 -3.10 -14.45
CA VAL A 20 -4.74 -2.31 -15.35
C VAL A 20 -4.36 -1.00 -14.68
N THR A 21 -3.34 -0.31 -15.21
CA THR A 21 -3.02 1.06 -14.76
C THR A 21 -4.23 1.97 -14.98
N ALA A 22 -4.58 2.74 -13.97
CA ALA A 22 -5.76 3.60 -14.01
C ALA A 22 -5.66 4.66 -15.11
N ASN A 23 -6.77 4.86 -15.83
CA ASN A 23 -6.86 5.96 -16.78
C ASN A 23 -7.10 7.29 -16.03
N PRO A 24 -6.20 8.28 -16.14
CA PRO A 24 -6.35 9.56 -15.44
C PRO A 24 -7.59 10.36 -15.88
N ASP A 25 -8.11 10.12 -17.08
CA ASP A 25 -9.31 10.81 -17.57
C ASP A 25 -10.61 10.16 -17.07
N ALA A 26 -10.52 8.94 -16.55
CA ALA A 26 -11.68 8.25 -15.97
C ALA A 26 -12.07 8.81 -14.60
N THR A 27 -13.33 8.54 -14.23
CA THR A 27 -13.87 8.89 -12.91
C THR A 27 -14.22 7.60 -12.17
N PRO A 28 -13.45 7.20 -11.17
CA PRO A 28 -13.75 6.00 -10.40
C PRO A 28 -14.93 6.23 -9.47
N LYS A 29 -15.73 5.18 -9.22
CA LYS A 29 -16.78 5.16 -8.21
C LYS A 29 -16.21 5.43 -6.82
N ALA A 30 -15.04 4.84 -6.51
CA ALA A 30 -14.33 5.00 -5.25
C ALA A 30 -12.84 4.66 -5.42
N ILE A 31 -12.05 5.03 -4.40
CA ILE A 31 -10.67 4.60 -4.25
C ILE A 31 -10.58 3.70 -3.01
N PHE A 32 -9.91 2.55 -3.15
CA PHE A 32 -9.70 1.60 -2.07
C PHE A 32 -8.22 1.51 -1.74
N VAL A 33 -7.89 1.75 -0.49
CA VAL A 33 -6.55 1.59 0.08
C VAL A 33 -6.59 0.43 1.08
N SER A 34 -5.69 -0.54 0.94
CA SER A 34 -5.54 -1.60 1.94
C SER A 34 -4.25 -1.38 2.74
N ALA A 35 -4.41 -1.27 4.06
CA ALA A 35 -3.34 -1.29 5.05
C ALA A 35 -3.26 -2.63 5.79
N PHE A 36 -3.97 -3.63 5.30
CA PHE A 36 -3.99 -5.00 5.81
C PHE A 36 -3.48 -5.96 4.73
N ASP A 37 -2.35 -6.60 4.98
CA ASP A 37 -1.85 -7.71 4.19
C ASP A 37 -1.94 -9.00 5.03
N SER A 38 -2.65 -10.00 4.51
CA SER A 38 -2.84 -11.30 5.15
C SER A 38 -1.91 -12.39 4.62
N ASN A 39 -0.96 -12.04 3.75
CA ASN A 39 0.01 -13.00 3.24
C ASN A 39 1.00 -13.42 4.33
N PRO A 40 1.47 -14.67 4.31
CA PRO A 40 2.54 -15.11 5.20
C PRO A 40 3.79 -14.21 5.05
N LEU A 41 4.41 -13.84 6.17
CA LEU A 41 5.61 -13.00 6.24
C LEU A 41 5.42 -11.57 5.69
N ALA A 42 4.20 -11.13 5.46
CA ALA A 42 3.91 -9.76 5.09
C ALA A 42 4.42 -8.76 6.13
N ALA A 43 4.83 -7.59 5.69
CA ALA A 43 5.26 -6.52 6.58
C ALA A 43 4.11 -6.04 7.47
N ASN A 44 4.37 -5.83 8.76
CA ASN A 44 3.41 -5.18 9.65
C ASN A 44 3.32 -3.70 9.29
N PHE A 45 2.20 -3.28 8.73
CA PHE A 45 2.04 -1.90 8.28
C PHE A 45 2.04 -0.89 9.44
N GLU A 46 1.64 -1.26 10.65
CA GLU A 46 1.78 -0.37 11.81
C GLU A 46 3.24 -0.03 12.11
N TYR A 47 4.14 -1.00 11.90
CA TYR A 47 5.57 -0.76 12.02
C TYR A 47 6.08 0.14 10.88
N VAL A 48 5.64 -0.14 9.66
CA VAL A 48 6.00 0.67 8.49
C VAL A 48 5.55 2.12 8.66
N LEU A 49 4.38 2.33 9.24
CA LEU A 49 3.76 3.65 9.41
C LEU A 49 4.46 4.53 10.46
N GLN A 50 5.24 3.94 11.39
CA GLN A 50 5.86 4.68 12.47
C GLN A 50 6.72 5.86 11.97
N GLY A 51 6.38 7.06 12.47
CA GLY A 51 7.04 8.31 12.09
C GLY A 51 6.61 8.88 10.74
N GLN A 52 5.62 8.26 10.07
CA GLN A 52 5.09 8.64 8.76
C GLN A 52 3.58 8.92 8.79
N GLU A 53 2.99 9.00 9.98
CA GLU A 53 1.54 9.13 10.18
C GLU A 53 1.00 10.42 9.53
N LYS A 54 1.77 11.51 9.60
CA LYS A 54 1.41 12.78 8.96
C LYS A 54 1.37 12.63 7.44
N ASP A 55 2.38 11.99 6.85
CA ASP A 55 2.43 11.78 5.41
C ASP A 55 1.29 10.88 4.94
N PHE A 56 1.01 9.82 5.70
CA PHE A 56 -0.10 8.92 5.41
C PHE A 56 -1.44 9.67 5.42
N GLN A 57 -1.73 10.48 6.45
CA GLN A 57 -2.97 11.26 6.51
C GLN A 57 -3.05 12.28 5.36
N THR A 58 -1.95 12.98 5.05
CA THR A 58 -1.92 13.93 3.92
C THR A 58 -2.19 13.22 2.60
N GLY A 59 -1.67 12.00 2.42
CA GLY A 59 -1.96 11.18 1.25
C GLY A 59 -3.43 10.78 1.15
N LEU A 60 -4.04 10.34 2.25
CA LEU A 60 -5.47 10.04 2.31
C LEU A 60 -6.33 11.27 1.99
N ASP A 61 -5.96 12.44 2.52
CA ASP A 61 -6.66 13.70 2.25
C ASP A 61 -6.59 14.07 0.76
N ALA A 62 -5.46 13.80 0.11
CA ALA A 62 -5.30 14.01 -1.33
C ALA A 62 -6.17 13.06 -2.16
N LEU A 63 -6.27 11.79 -1.77
CA LEU A 63 -7.15 10.80 -2.41
C LEU A 63 -8.61 11.16 -2.25
N ALA A 64 -9.03 11.58 -1.07
CA ALA A 64 -10.40 11.99 -0.77
C ALA A 64 -10.88 13.18 -1.63
N LYS A 65 -9.96 13.99 -2.15
CA LYS A 65 -10.27 15.06 -3.12
C LYS A 65 -10.49 14.54 -4.55
N ILE A 66 -10.08 13.31 -4.84
CA ILE A 66 -10.24 12.69 -6.16
C ILE A 66 -11.57 11.93 -6.22
N ALA A 67 -11.82 11.07 -5.23
CA ALA A 67 -13.05 10.29 -5.11
C ALA A 67 -13.27 9.83 -3.66
N LYS A 68 -14.47 9.30 -3.38
CA LYS A 68 -14.76 8.63 -2.10
C LYS A 68 -13.69 7.58 -1.83
N THR A 69 -13.04 7.66 -0.67
CA THR A 69 -11.91 6.79 -0.34
C THR A 69 -12.25 5.88 0.84
N HIS A 70 -11.96 4.60 0.67
CA HIS A 70 -12.08 3.56 1.68
C HIS A 70 -10.69 3.08 2.11
N LEU A 71 -10.48 2.95 3.42
CA LEU A 71 -9.29 2.38 4.03
C LEU A 71 -9.63 1.07 4.73
N GLY A 72 -9.11 -0.04 4.19
CA GLY A 72 -9.20 -1.37 4.81
C GLY A 72 -8.04 -1.59 5.78
N ILE A 73 -8.36 -1.93 7.02
CA ILE A 73 -7.39 -2.24 8.08
C ILE A 73 -7.66 -3.62 8.68
N CYS A 74 -6.69 -4.19 9.42
CA CYS A 74 -6.94 -5.36 10.26
C CYS A 74 -7.56 -4.94 11.60
N VAL A 75 -8.49 -5.73 12.14
CA VAL A 75 -9.00 -5.56 13.52
C VAL A 75 -7.88 -5.63 14.57
N CYS A 76 -6.76 -6.27 14.23
CA CYS A 76 -5.58 -6.36 15.08
C CYS A 76 -4.79 -5.06 15.16
N GLN A 77 -4.93 -4.15 14.19
CA GLN A 77 -4.23 -2.87 14.14
C GLN A 77 -4.87 -1.87 15.10
N LYS A 78 -4.04 -1.21 15.90
CA LYS A 78 -4.47 -0.27 16.94
C LYS A 78 -3.93 1.15 16.77
N ASN A 79 -3.05 1.36 15.77
CA ASN A 79 -2.48 2.68 15.53
C ASN A 79 -3.58 3.71 15.24
N PRO A 80 -3.66 4.83 16.01
CA PRO A 80 -4.67 5.86 15.81
C PRO A 80 -4.67 6.49 14.40
N ALA A 81 -3.53 6.50 13.71
CA ALA A 81 -3.45 6.99 12.34
C ALA A 81 -4.18 6.08 11.33
N LEU A 82 -4.41 4.81 11.69
CA LEU A 82 -5.21 3.87 10.90
C LEU A 82 -6.67 3.87 11.36
N THR A 83 -6.90 3.63 12.64
CA THR A 83 -8.26 3.47 13.20
C THR A 83 -9.04 4.78 13.22
N GLY A 84 -8.36 5.92 13.32
CA GLY A 84 -8.91 7.26 13.35
C GLY A 84 -8.60 8.11 12.12
N ALA A 85 -8.24 7.49 10.99
CA ALA A 85 -7.94 8.18 9.73
C ALA A 85 -9.11 9.08 9.32
N LYS A 86 -8.79 10.32 8.94
CA LYS A 86 -9.80 11.35 8.63
C LYS A 86 -10.08 11.40 7.13
N ASN A 87 -11.26 11.92 6.77
CA ASN A 87 -11.72 12.15 5.40
C ASN A 87 -11.86 10.88 4.54
N VAL A 88 -11.80 9.71 5.16
CA VAL A 88 -11.96 8.39 4.53
C VAL A 88 -12.88 7.51 5.37
N THR A 89 -13.46 6.49 4.75
CA THR A 89 -14.25 5.49 5.48
C THR A 89 -13.32 4.34 5.87
N VAL A 90 -13.08 4.17 7.17
CA VAL A 90 -12.26 3.07 7.69
C VAL A 90 -13.13 1.83 7.92
N THR A 91 -12.68 0.69 7.41
CA THR A 91 -13.34 -0.61 7.62
C THR A 91 -12.31 -1.61 8.13
N ALA A 92 -12.59 -2.24 9.26
CA ALA A 92 -11.74 -3.27 9.84
C ALA A 92 -12.14 -4.65 9.35
N PHE A 93 -11.16 -5.45 8.97
CA PHE A 93 -11.30 -6.81 8.49
C PHE A 93 -10.59 -7.80 9.41
N GLU A 94 -11.12 -8.99 9.50
CA GLU A 94 -10.53 -10.11 10.22
C GLU A 94 -10.59 -11.36 9.34
N GLY A 95 -9.59 -12.22 9.44
CA GLY A 95 -9.56 -13.50 8.75
C GLY A 95 -8.17 -13.88 8.24
N ALA A 96 -8.08 -15.15 7.85
CA ALA A 96 -6.91 -15.67 7.16
C ALA A 96 -6.85 -15.11 5.71
N ASN A 97 -5.71 -15.31 5.03
CA ASN A 97 -5.61 -15.02 3.61
C ASN A 97 -6.77 -15.70 2.85
N PRO A 98 -7.53 -14.96 2.00
CA PRO A 98 -7.21 -13.67 1.40
C PRO A 98 -7.92 -12.44 2.01
N ALA A 99 -8.23 -12.39 3.30
CA ALA A 99 -8.94 -11.27 3.92
C ALA A 99 -8.25 -9.90 3.70
N GLY A 100 -6.92 -9.89 3.60
CA GLY A 100 -6.12 -8.70 3.28
C GLY A 100 -6.14 -8.30 1.80
N ASN A 101 -6.69 -9.13 0.92
CA ASN A 101 -6.74 -8.79 -0.50
C ASN A 101 -7.76 -7.67 -0.75
N VAL A 102 -7.33 -6.60 -1.39
CA VAL A 102 -8.18 -5.43 -1.66
C VAL A 102 -9.42 -5.79 -2.49
N GLY A 103 -9.36 -6.79 -3.36
CA GLY A 103 -10.52 -7.26 -4.12
C GLY A 103 -11.60 -7.89 -3.22
N VAL A 104 -11.20 -8.60 -2.16
CA VAL A 104 -12.11 -9.12 -1.14
C VAL A 104 -12.73 -7.97 -0.35
N GLN A 105 -11.92 -6.99 0.04
CA GLN A 105 -12.40 -5.80 0.75
C GLN A 105 -13.41 -5.00 -0.07
N ILE A 106 -13.15 -4.78 -1.37
CA ILE A 106 -14.07 -4.11 -2.29
C ILE A 106 -15.41 -4.84 -2.33
N ASN A 107 -15.39 -6.17 -2.47
CA ASN A 107 -16.62 -6.95 -2.55
C ASN A 107 -17.50 -6.87 -1.28
N HIS A 108 -16.86 -6.67 -0.13
CA HIS A 108 -17.59 -6.53 1.15
C HIS A 108 -18.06 -5.11 1.44
N ILE A 109 -17.35 -4.08 0.94
CA ILE A 109 -17.68 -2.68 1.22
C ILE A 109 -18.64 -2.12 0.18
N ASP A 110 -18.27 -2.20 -1.10
CA ASP A 110 -18.99 -1.61 -2.22
C ASP A 110 -18.61 -2.33 -3.53
N PRO A 111 -19.29 -3.44 -3.85
CA PRO A 111 -18.98 -4.26 -5.02
C PRO A 111 -19.01 -3.48 -6.33
N ILE A 112 -18.15 -3.88 -7.27
CA ILE A 112 -18.08 -3.31 -8.61
C ILE A 112 -19.18 -3.95 -9.47
N ASN A 113 -20.12 -3.16 -9.95
CA ASN A 113 -21.15 -3.59 -10.86
C ASN A 113 -20.75 -3.37 -12.33
N LYS A 114 -21.53 -3.92 -13.27
CA LYS A 114 -21.28 -3.76 -14.69
C LYS A 114 -21.19 -2.29 -15.09
N GLY A 115 -20.09 -1.91 -15.70
CA GLY A 115 -19.81 -0.53 -16.14
C GLY A 115 -19.21 0.39 -15.09
N GLU A 116 -19.08 -0.08 -13.84
CA GLU A 116 -18.38 0.67 -12.80
C GLU A 116 -16.89 0.36 -12.80
N ILE A 117 -16.10 1.34 -12.38
CA ILE A 117 -14.67 1.18 -12.10
C ILE A 117 -14.36 1.72 -10.71
N VAL A 118 -13.40 1.12 -10.04
CA VAL A 118 -12.79 1.64 -8.82
C VAL A 118 -11.27 1.65 -8.98
N TRP A 119 -10.61 2.53 -8.26
CA TRP A 119 -9.15 2.52 -8.20
C TRP A 119 -8.66 1.92 -6.90
N THR A 120 -7.54 1.22 -6.96
CA THR A 120 -6.87 0.67 -5.79
C THR A 120 -5.46 1.20 -5.69
N LEU A 121 -4.98 1.37 -4.47
CA LEU A 121 -3.65 1.84 -4.15
C LEU A 121 -3.17 1.15 -2.88
N GLY A 122 -1.90 0.82 -2.78
CA GLY A 122 -1.31 0.31 -1.56
C GLY A 122 -1.13 1.41 -0.51
N ALA A 123 -1.11 1.04 0.75
CA ALA A 123 -0.99 1.98 1.84
C ALA A 123 0.39 2.69 1.88
N GLU A 124 1.45 2.04 1.41
CA GLU A 124 2.77 2.69 1.31
C GLU A 124 2.80 3.76 0.21
N GLU A 125 2.12 3.53 -0.91
CA GLU A 125 2.00 4.51 -1.99
C GLU A 125 1.25 5.76 -1.54
N VAL A 126 0.33 5.62 -0.58
CA VAL A 126 -0.34 6.76 0.08
C VAL A 126 0.68 7.61 0.84
N ILE A 127 1.68 6.98 1.50
CA ILE A 127 2.77 7.72 2.16
C ILE A 127 3.59 8.51 1.12
N PHE A 128 3.89 7.94 -0.05
CA PHE A 128 4.61 8.65 -1.11
C PHE A 128 3.84 9.89 -1.58
N ILE A 129 2.51 9.75 -1.74
CA ILE A 129 1.65 10.88 -2.08
C ILE A 129 1.72 11.96 -0.99
N GLY A 130 1.64 11.56 0.26
CA GLY A 130 1.73 12.51 1.38
C GLY A 130 3.07 13.25 1.43
N ARG A 131 4.19 12.54 1.24
CA ARG A 131 5.53 13.14 1.18
C ARG A 131 5.63 14.17 0.05
N LEU A 132 5.08 13.87 -1.13
CA LEU A 132 5.03 14.84 -2.23
C LEU A 132 4.37 16.15 -1.80
N PHE A 133 3.20 16.08 -1.14
CA PHE A 133 2.46 17.27 -0.75
C PHE A 133 3.03 17.97 0.48
N ASN A 134 3.69 17.25 1.37
CA ASN A 134 4.32 17.84 2.56
C ASN A 134 5.70 18.45 2.26
N ASN A 135 6.49 17.81 1.40
CA ASN A 135 7.90 18.15 1.16
C ASN A 135 8.16 18.79 -0.21
N GLY A 136 7.19 18.75 -1.14
CA GLY A 136 7.31 19.31 -2.48
C GLY A 136 8.13 18.46 -3.46
N HIS A 137 8.59 17.29 -3.06
CA HIS A 137 9.31 16.34 -3.90
C HIS A 137 8.93 14.89 -3.59
N VAL A 138 9.17 14.02 -4.56
CA VAL A 138 8.90 12.59 -4.41
C VAL A 138 10.03 11.92 -3.63
N ASP A 139 9.66 11.09 -2.64
CA ASP A 139 10.59 10.20 -1.95
C ASP A 139 10.01 8.78 -1.96
N PHE A 140 10.64 7.91 -2.74
CA PHE A 140 10.27 6.51 -2.92
C PHE A 140 10.93 5.56 -1.90
N THR A 141 11.46 6.07 -0.81
CA THR A 141 11.97 5.23 0.27
C THR A 141 10.81 4.48 0.93
N ARG A 142 10.92 3.16 0.99
CA ARG A 142 9.94 2.27 1.64
C ARG A 142 10.63 1.37 2.66
N THR A 143 9.84 0.87 3.61
CA THR A 143 10.28 -0.11 4.60
C THR A 143 9.82 -1.49 4.16
N VAL A 144 10.76 -2.41 3.95
CA VAL A 144 10.47 -3.79 3.58
C VAL A 144 10.86 -4.75 4.70
N ALA A 145 10.10 -5.82 4.85
CA ALA A 145 10.46 -6.93 5.73
C ALA A 145 11.32 -7.94 4.96
N LEU A 146 12.55 -8.12 5.37
CA LEU A 146 13.39 -9.22 4.89
C LEU A 146 13.12 -10.42 5.78
N ALA A 147 12.41 -11.43 5.27
CA ALA A 147 12.01 -12.62 5.99
C ALA A 147 12.06 -13.85 5.08
N GLY A 148 12.08 -15.03 5.67
CA GLY A 148 12.12 -16.31 4.96
C GLY A 148 13.04 -17.31 5.66
N SER A 149 12.91 -18.59 5.31
CA SER A 149 13.68 -19.69 5.92
C SER A 149 15.18 -19.49 5.82
N GLU A 150 15.64 -18.93 4.69
CA GLU A 150 17.06 -18.77 4.40
C GLU A 150 17.60 -17.38 4.79
N VAL A 151 16.77 -16.50 5.35
CA VAL A 151 17.23 -15.20 5.86
C VAL A 151 17.93 -15.41 7.21
N LYS A 152 19.21 -15.07 7.30
CA LYS A 152 20.03 -15.29 8.51
C LYS A 152 19.54 -14.48 9.71
N ALA A 153 19.07 -13.26 9.47
CA ALA A 153 18.55 -12.37 10.49
C ALA A 153 17.36 -11.58 9.90
N PRO A 154 16.13 -12.03 10.11
CA PRO A 154 14.94 -11.32 9.68
C PRO A 154 14.92 -9.90 10.25
N ALA A 155 14.67 -8.90 9.41
CA ALA A 155 14.69 -7.50 9.80
C ALA A 155 13.88 -6.62 8.85
N TYR A 156 13.39 -5.50 9.38
CA TYR A 156 12.92 -4.41 8.54
C TYR A 156 14.11 -3.59 8.01
N THR A 157 14.04 -3.23 6.74
CA THR A 157 15.10 -2.46 6.08
C THR A 157 14.47 -1.36 5.23
N LYS A 158 15.00 -0.15 5.32
CA LYS A 158 14.59 0.95 4.44
C LYS A 158 15.32 0.84 3.11
N LEU A 159 14.58 0.86 2.02
CA LEU A 159 15.08 0.73 0.66
C LEU A 159 14.40 1.76 -0.23
N MET A 160 15.08 2.16 -1.29
CA MET A 160 14.44 2.90 -2.37
C MET A 160 13.76 1.93 -3.33
N VAL A 161 12.59 2.26 -3.83
CA VAL A 161 11.93 1.49 -4.89
C VAL A 161 12.89 1.34 -6.09
N GLY A 162 13.04 0.12 -6.61
CA GLY A 162 13.99 -0.19 -7.67
C GLY A 162 15.39 -0.60 -7.19
N ALA A 163 15.65 -0.67 -5.88
CA ALA A 163 16.91 -1.20 -5.35
C ALA A 163 17.17 -2.64 -5.83
N GLN A 164 18.41 -2.94 -6.19
CA GLN A 164 18.78 -4.29 -6.64
C GLN A 164 18.70 -5.29 -5.48
N LEU A 165 17.90 -6.33 -5.63
CA LEU A 165 17.75 -7.39 -4.62
C LEU A 165 19.09 -8.06 -4.29
N LYS A 166 19.98 -8.20 -5.26
CA LYS A 166 21.32 -8.75 -5.03
C LYS A 166 22.07 -8.02 -3.92
N ASP A 167 22.03 -6.69 -3.92
CA ASP A 167 22.73 -5.87 -2.92
C ASP A 167 21.99 -5.90 -1.58
N VAL A 168 20.67 -5.90 -1.62
CA VAL A 168 19.80 -5.98 -0.44
C VAL A 168 20.04 -7.28 0.33
N PHE A 169 20.19 -8.40 -0.37
CA PHE A 169 20.37 -9.73 0.23
C PHE A 169 21.83 -10.13 0.42
N ALA A 170 22.80 -9.30 -0.02
CA ALA A 170 24.22 -9.61 0.10
C ALA A 170 24.62 -9.94 1.56
N GLY A 171 25.13 -11.13 1.78
CA GLY A 171 25.53 -11.62 3.11
C GLY A 171 24.39 -11.92 4.09
N ARG A 172 23.14 -11.62 3.74
CA ARG A 172 21.96 -11.78 4.61
C ARG A 172 21.21 -13.09 4.40
N VAL A 173 21.49 -13.80 3.32
CA VAL A 173 20.79 -15.04 2.94
C VAL A 173 21.76 -16.20 2.97
N ASN A 174 21.29 -17.37 3.40
CA ASN A 174 22.00 -18.61 3.30
C ASN A 174 21.85 -19.15 1.86
N THR A 175 22.97 -19.36 1.17
CA THR A 175 22.99 -19.75 -0.25
C THR A 175 23.59 -21.12 -0.48
N SER A 176 23.62 -21.97 0.54
CA SER A 176 24.08 -23.38 0.41
C SER A 176 23.20 -24.18 -0.55
N GLU A 177 21.92 -23.80 -0.64
CA GLU A 177 20.94 -24.38 -1.54
C GLU A 177 20.34 -23.28 -2.46
N PRO A 178 19.75 -23.67 -3.61
CA PRO A 178 19.05 -22.72 -4.47
C PRO A 178 17.91 -22.04 -3.75
N VAL A 179 17.88 -20.71 -3.73
CA VAL A 179 16.83 -19.92 -3.08
C VAL A 179 16.02 -19.13 -4.11
N ARG A 180 14.73 -18.98 -3.83
CA ARG A 180 13.82 -18.13 -4.60
C ARG A 180 13.53 -16.86 -3.83
N TYR A 181 13.78 -15.72 -4.44
CA TYR A 181 13.38 -14.42 -3.93
C TYR A 181 11.96 -14.13 -4.38
N ILE A 182 11.07 -13.80 -3.45
CA ILE A 182 9.64 -13.52 -3.69
C ILE A 182 9.36 -12.11 -3.18
N ASN A 183 8.66 -11.32 -4.00
CA ASN A 183 8.19 -9.98 -3.67
C ASN A 183 6.67 -10.00 -3.63
#